data_7fe050aaa117cc928a321c36623cf213
#
_entry.id   7fe050aaa117cc928a321c36623cf213
#
_cell.length_a   1.000
_cell.length_b   1.000
_cell.length_c   1.000
_cell.angle_alpha   90.00
_cell.angle_beta   90.00
_cell.angle_gamma   90.00
#
_symmetry.space_group_name_H-M   'P 1'
#
loop_
_entity.id
_entity.type
_entity.pdbx_description
1 polymer ?
#
loop_
_entity_poly.entity_id
_entity_poly.type
_entity_poly.pdbx_seq_one_letter_code
_entity_poly.pdbx_strand_id
1 'polypeptide(L)'
;IRMGKMVSSYDPFVMDYEHYGAFQLSPNSILSTFSTYNTYPTMGTIIQAGADFRYRPNERWELTGGMYTAKYTIPSRMHGSQFDIGLDASAAYRINNFLRIRFFGQYSGFGKQNSLNGYMNPMYPQSHYGVVMEVKINDYLEIQGGVERAYNASKMKWETVPILAPVIHLNRKKK
;
A
#
# COMPACT_ATOMS: atom_id res chain seq x y z
N ILE A 1 -24.45 -6.50 9.19
CA ILE A 1 -23.33 -6.52 8.23
C ILE A 1 -23.65 -5.44 7.19
N ARG A 2 -22.93 -4.33 7.23
CA ARG A 2 -23.07 -3.28 6.21
C ARG A 2 -22.11 -3.63 5.08
N MET A 3 -22.64 -4.13 3.97
CA MET A 3 -21.84 -4.30 2.76
C MET A 3 -21.43 -2.92 2.24
N GLY A 4 -20.13 -2.68 2.16
CA GLY A 4 -19.61 -1.51 1.48
C GLY A 4 -19.94 -1.54 -0.01
N LYS A 5 -20.05 -0.37 -0.61
CA LYS A 5 -20.34 -0.22 -2.04
C LYS A 5 -19.18 -0.80 -2.84
N MET A 6 -19.40 -1.85 -3.62
CA MET A 6 -18.45 -2.36 -4.58
C MET A 6 -18.30 -1.32 -5.70
N VAL A 7 -17.08 -0.88 -5.92
CA VAL A 7 -16.74 -0.03 -7.06
C VAL A 7 -15.95 -0.89 -8.04
N SER A 8 -16.50 -1.14 -9.20
CA SER A 8 -15.74 -1.69 -10.32
C SER A 8 -15.66 -0.64 -11.42
N SER A 9 -14.46 -0.36 -11.89
CA SER A 9 -14.27 0.42 -13.11
C SER A 9 -13.69 -0.51 -14.17
N TYR A 10 -14.29 -0.50 -15.34
CA TYR A 10 -13.84 -1.23 -16.50
C TYR A 10 -13.54 -0.23 -17.61
N ASP A 11 -12.28 -0.20 -18.04
CA ASP A 11 -11.87 0.54 -19.22
C ASP A 11 -11.67 -0.48 -20.37
N PRO A 12 -12.55 -0.50 -21.38
CA PRO A 12 -12.47 -1.46 -22.48
C PRO A 12 -11.23 -1.28 -23.37
N PHE A 13 -10.56 -0.13 -23.28
CA PHE A 13 -9.36 0.14 -24.07
C PHE A 13 -8.06 -0.27 -23.38
N VAL A 14 -8.07 -0.32 -22.04
CA VAL A 14 -6.88 -0.66 -21.23
C VAL A 14 -7.00 -2.04 -20.61
N MET A 15 -8.18 -2.66 -20.65
CA MET A 15 -8.49 -3.95 -20.03
C MET A 15 -8.18 -4.00 -18.53
N ASP A 16 -8.29 -2.88 -17.85
CA ASP A 16 -8.05 -2.81 -16.42
C ASP A 16 -9.33 -3.13 -15.65
N TYR A 17 -9.17 -3.86 -14.57
CA TYR A 17 -10.25 -4.22 -13.69
C TYR A 17 -9.84 -4.00 -12.23
N GLU A 18 -10.71 -3.35 -11.46
CA GLU A 18 -10.51 -3.13 -10.02
C GLU A 18 -11.76 -3.50 -9.25
N HIS A 19 -11.57 -4.27 -8.22
CA HIS A 19 -12.63 -4.66 -7.29
C HIS A 19 -12.19 -4.43 -5.86
N TYR A 20 -12.99 -3.69 -5.12
CA TYR A 20 -12.73 -3.40 -3.70
C TYR A 20 -13.94 -3.82 -2.86
N GLY A 21 -13.66 -4.50 -1.76
CA GLY A 21 -14.65 -4.84 -0.75
C GLY A 21 -14.23 -4.32 0.63
N ALA A 22 -15.20 -3.95 1.45
CA ALA A 22 -14.95 -3.60 2.84
C ALA A 22 -16.04 -4.20 3.73
N PHE A 23 -15.61 -4.93 4.75
CA PHE A 23 -16.47 -5.64 5.69
C PHE A 23 -16.17 -5.17 7.10
N GLN A 24 -17.15 -4.60 7.78
CA GLN A 24 -17.03 -4.28 9.19
C GLN A 24 -17.29 -5.54 10.01
N LEU A 25 -16.25 -6.08 10.65
CA LEU A 25 -16.35 -7.29 11.46
C LEU A 25 -16.80 -6.98 12.89
N SER A 26 -16.38 -5.83 13.41
CA SER A 26 -16.80 -5.30 14.71
C SER A 26 -16.78 -3.78 14.70
N PRO A 27 -17.30 -3.09 15.74
CA PRO A 27 -17.19 -1.64 15.83
C PRO A 27 -15.77 -1.10 15.69
N ASN A 28 -14.78 -1.91 16.07
CA ASN A 28 -13.37 -1.53 16.12
C ASN A 28 -12.53 -2.21 15.04
N SER A 29 -13.11 -3.04 14.17
CA SER A 29 -12.35 -3.78 13.16
C SER A 29 -13.03 -3.78 11.80
N ILE A 30 -12.20 -3.59 10.77
CA ILE A 30 -12.60 -3.58 9.36
C ILE A 30 -11.66 -4.50 8.60
N LEU A 31 -12.23 -5.36 7.76
CA LEU A 31 -11.52 -6.14 6.77
C LEU A 31 -11.79 -5.52 5.41
N SER A 32 -10.75 -5.14 4.70
CA SER A 32 -10.82 -4.67 3.32
C SER A 32 -10.20 -5.71 2.40
N THR A 33 -10.77 -5.90 1.22
CA THR A 33 -10.22 -6.78 0.19
C THR A 33 -10.09 -6.03 -1.11
N PHE A 34 -9.10 -6.35 -1.89
CA PHE A 34 -8.93 -5.79 -3.22
C PHE A 34 -8.51 -6.86 -4.22
N SER A 35 -8.87 -6.64 -5.48
CA SER A 35 -8.39 -7.42 -6.62
C SER A 35 -8.27 -6.48 -7.80
N THR A 36 -7.10 -6.49 -8.44
CA THR A 36 -6.81 -5.63 -9.58
C THR A 36 -6.23 -6.45 -10.73
N TYR A 37 -6.58 -6.09 -11.93
CA TYR A 37 -6.00 -6.60 -13.18
C TYR A 37 -5.61 -5.40 -14.03
N ASN A 38 -4.33 -5.20 -14.23
CA ASN A 38 -3.79 -4.06 -14.96
C ASN A 38 -2.96 -4.53 -16.14
N THR A 39 -3.24 -3.99 -17.30
CA THR A 39 -2.49 -4.28 -18.53
C THR A 39 -1.68 -3.07 -18.93
N TYR A 40 -0.37 -3.25 -19.01
CA TYR A 40 0.57 -2.21 -19.43
C TYR A 40 1.04 -2.52 -20.85
N PRO A 41 0.70 -1.68 -21.84
CA PRO A 41 1.12 -1.88 -23.21
C PRO A 41 2.64 -2.08 -23.29
N THR A 42 3.09 -3.11 -23.99
CA THR A 42 4.49 -3.52 -24.16
C THR A 42 5.21 -4.05 -22.92
N MET A 43 4.70 -3.81 -21.70
CA MET A 43 5.34 -4.20 -20.44
C MET A 43 4.76 -5.46 -19.80
N GLY A 44 3.48 -5.79 -20.10
CA GLY A 44 2.83 -6.99 -19.59
C GLY A 44 1.59 -6.73 -18.75
N THR A 45 1.16 -7.74 -18.01
CA THR A 45 0.00 -7.70 -17.14
C THR A 45 0.37 -7.96 -15.70
N ILE A 46 -0.33 -7.28 -14.78
CA ILE A 46 -0.22 -7.47 -13.33
C ILE A 46 -1.60 -7.81 -12.80
N ILE A 47 -1.71 -8.97 -12.17
CA ILE A 47 -2.90 -9.38 -11.42
C ILE A 47 -2.54 -9.37 -9.96
N GLN A 48 -3.30 -8.63 -9.16
CA GLN A 48 -3.09 -8.57 -7.71
C GLN A 48 -4.39 -8.87 -6.98
N ALA A 49 -4.27 -9.54 -5.86
CA ALA A 49 -5.36 -9.73 -4.91
C ALA A 49 -4.81 -9.67 -3.49
N GLY A 50 -5.55 -9.06 -2.60
CA GLY A 50 -5.10 -8.92 -1.22
C GLY A 50 -6.23 -8.62 -0.24
N ALA A 51 -5.86 -8.61 1.03
CA ALA A 51 -6.76 -8.28 2.12
C ALA A 51 -5.99 -7.52 3.20
N ASP A 52 -6.63 -6.47 3.73
CA ASP A 52 -6.11 -5.63 4.81
C ASP A 52 -7.06 -5.68 5.99
N PHE A 53 -6.53 -5.91 7.15
CA PHE A 53 -7.26 -5.89 8.41
C PHE A 53 -6.84 -4.66 9.20
N ARG A 54 -7.81 -3.83 9.59
CA ARG A 54 -7.62 -2.66 10.45
C ARG A 54 -8.32 -2.90 11.78
N TYR A 55 -7.60 -2.67 12.87
CA TYR A 55 -8.09 -2.81 14.22
C TYR A 55 -7.77 -1.58 15.06
N ARG A 56 -8.77 -1.04 15.73
CA ARG A 56 -8.65 0.09 16.65
C ARG A 56 -9.09 -0.33 18.04
N PRO A 57 -8.18 -0.85 18.88
CA PRO A 57 -8.53 -1.27 20.23
C PRO A 57 -9.04 -0.11 21.11
N ASN A 58 -8.59 1.09 20.83
CA ASN A 58 -9.03 2.31 21.48
C ASN A 58 -8.78 3.54 20.58
N GLU A 59 -9.12 4.76 21.07
CA GLU A 59 -8.96 5.99 20.30
C GLU A 59 -7.49 6.37 20.01
N ARG A 60 -6.54 5.78 20.72
CA ARG A 60 -5.11 6.11 20.59
C ARG A 60 -4.37 5.18 19.66
N TRP A 61 -4.77 3.91 19.58
CA TRP A 61 -4.10 2.91 18.78
C TRP A 61 -4.87 2.56 17.50
N GLU A 62 -4.16 2.51 16.41
CA GLU A 62 -4.62 1.93 15.15
C GLU A 62 -3.58 0.92 14.66
N LEU A 63 -3.99 -0.32 14.49
CA LEU A 63 -3.17 -1.40 13.99
C LEU A 63 -3.71 -1.80 12.63
N THR A 64 -2.84 -1.96 11.64
CA THR A 64 -3.19 -2.53 10.34
C THR A 64 -2.24 -3.65 10.00
N GLY A 65 -2.74 -4.64 9.31
CA GLY A 65 -1.93 -5.72 8.75
C GLY A 65 -2.61 -6.26 7.51
N GLY A 66 -1.83 -6.48 6.47
CA GLY A 66 -2.32 -6.92 5.19
C GLY A 66 -1.44 -7.97 4.56
N MET A 67 -2.00 -8.63 3.56
CA MET A 67 -1.27 -9.52 2.68
C MET A 67 -1.80 -9.35 1.25
N TYR A 68 -0.90 -9.49 0.31
CA TYR A 68 -1.26 -9.53 -1.09
C TYR A 68 -0.53 -10.64 -1.83
N THR A 69 -1.13 -11.07 -2.92
CA THR A 69 -0.47 -11.90 -3.92
C THR A 69 -0.50 -11.17 -5.25
N ALA A 70 0.55 -11.30 -6.04
CA ALA A 70 0.63 -10.69 -7.34
C ALA A 70 1.19 -11.68 -8.36
N LYS A 71 0.61 -11.69 -9.55
CA LYS A 71 1.13 -12.43 -10.70
C LYS A 71 1.52 -11.44 -11.78
N TYR A 72 2.78 -11.45 -12.13
CA TYR A 72 3.36 -10.63 -13.20
C TYR A 72 3.55 -11.48 -14.44
N THR A 73 3.01 -11.05 -15.56
CA THR A 73 3.22 -11.70 -16.85
C THR A 73 3.91 -10.72 -17.78
N ILE A 74 5.21 -10.93 -17.99
CA ILE A 74 6.04 -10.05 -18.83
C ILE A 74 6.23 -10.75 -20.18
N PRO A 75 5.90 -10.10 -21.31
CA PRO A 75 6.06 -10.69 -22.65
C PRO A 75 7.53 -10.62 -23.09
N SER A 76 8.43 -11.19 -22.33
CA SER A 76 9.83 -11.31 -22.70
C SER A 76 10.19 -12.78 -22.86
N ARG A 77 11.01 -13.08 -23.87
CA ARG A 77 11.43 -14.46 -24.20
C ARG A 77 12.22 -15.16 -23.08
N MET A 78 12.57 -14.44 -22.01
CA MET A 78 13.43 -14.96 -20.95
C MET A 78 12.75 -15.18 -19.60
N HIS A 79 11.58 -14.61 -19.34
CA HIS A 79 10.96 -14.69 -18.01
C HIS A 79 9.45 -14.91 -18.17
N GLY A 80 9.01 -16.09 -17.84
CA GLY A 80 7.58 -16.42 -17.79
C GLY A 80 6.81 -15.67 -16.70
N SER A 81 5.60 -16.13 -16.39
CA SER A 81 4.82 -15.59 -15.26
C SER A 81 5.59 -15.72 -13.97
N GLN A 82 5.65 -14.63 -13.21
CA GLN A 82 6.27 -14.58 -11.89
C GLN A 82 5.20 -14.32 -10.84
N PHE A 83 5.36 -14.94 -9.68
CA PHE A 83 4.43 -14.85 -8.58
C PHE A 83 5.10 -14.18 -7.39
N ASP A 84 4.43 -13.20 -6.80
CA ASP A 84 4.87 -12.49 -5.60
C ASP A 84 3.87 -12.64 -4.47
N ILE A 85 4.38 -12.67 -3.26
CA ILE A 85 3.61 -12.58 -2.03
C ILE A 85 4.21 -11.45 -1.22
N GLY A 86 3.36 -10.53 -0.78
CA GLY A 86 3.76 -9.44 0.10
C GLY A 86 2.93 -9.41 1.36
N LEU A 87 3.55 -8.86 2.40
CA LEU A 87 2.95 -8.60 3.69
C LEU A 87 3.18 -7.14 4.04
N ASP A 88 2.18 -6.51 4.64
CA ASP A 88 2.32 -5.18 5.22
C ASP A 88 1.76 -5.15 6.63
N ALA A 89 2.33 -4.28 7.44
CA ALA A 89 1.85 -4.01 8.78
C ALA A 89 2.13 -2.57 9.17
N SER A 90 1.23 -1.96 9.91
CA SER A 90 1.49 -0.69 10.56
C SER A 90 0.86 -0.60 11.93
N ALA A 91 1.48 0.20 12.80
CA ALA A 91 0.96 0.54 14.10
C ALA A 91 1.07 2.06 14.29
N ALA A 92 -0.05 2.71 14.52
CA ALA A 92 -0.10 4.14 14.77
C ALA A 92 -0.57 4.40 16.20
N TYR A 93 0.14 5.29 16.88
CA TYR A 93 -0.19 5.74 18.23
C TYR A 93 -0.40 7.24 18.26
N ARG A 94 -1.58 7.66 18.71
CA ARG A 94 -1.93 9.06 18.91
C ARG A 94 -1.47 9.50 20.29
N ILE A 95 -0.45 10.34 20.34
CA ILE A 95 0.08 10.92 21.59
C ILE A 95 -0.92 11.96 22.13
N ASN A 96 -1.37 12.85 21.24
CA ASN A 96 -2.37 13.88 21.54
C ASN A 96 -3.17 14.22 20.27
N ASN A 97 -4.00 15.27 20.30
CA ASN A 97 -4.85 15.66 19.18
C ASN A 97 -4.07 16.21 17.96
N PHE A 98 -2.80 16.55 18.15
CA PHE A 98 -1.97 17.15 17.11
C PHE A 98 -0.84 16.24 16.64
N LEU A 99 -0.50 15.20 17.42
CA LEU A 99 0.68 14.39 17.19
C LEU A 99 0.35 12.91 17.19
N ARG A 100 0.73 12.24 16.09
CA ARG A 100 0.64 10.79 15.92
C ARG A 100 1.97 10.25 15.41
N ILE A 101 2.37 9.11 15.93
CA ILE A 101 3.53 8.36 15.47
C ILE A 101 3.01 7.10 14.78
N ARG A 102 3.55 6.79 13.61
CA ARG A 102 3.23 5.59 12.85
C ARG A 102 4.50 4.82 12.55
N PHE A 103 4.52 3.57 12.92
CA PHE A 103 5.48 2.57 12.47
C PHE A 103 4.84 1.79 11.34
N PHE A 104 5.59 1.53 10.30
CA PHE A 104 5.08 0.79 9.15
C PHE A 104 6.17 -0.10 8.54
N GLY A 105 5.74 -1.15 7.87
CA GLY A 105 6.64 -2.01 7.12
C GLY A 105 5.86 -2.79 6.08
N GLN A 106 6.52 -3.00 4.96
CA GLN A 106 6.05 -3.82 3.86
C GLN A 106 7.18 -4.73 3.40
N TYR A 107 6.85 -5.97 3.16
CA TYR A 107 7.77 -6.96 2.61
C TYR A 107 7.20 -7.53 1.33
N SER A 108 8.01 -7.52 0.26
CA SER A 108 7.72 -8.17 -1.01
C SER A 108 8.78 -9.25 -1.25
N GLY A 109 8.34 -10.48 -1.43
CA GLY A 109 9.23 -11.62 -1.71
C GLY A 109 9.95 -11.45 -3.04
N PHE A 110 9.23 -10.96 -4.04
CA PHE A 110 9.75 -10.77 -5.39
C PHE A 110 10.75 -9.60 -5.49
N GLY A 111 10.45 -8.48 -4.83
CA GLY A 111 11.32 -7.31 -4.85
C GLY A 111 12.73 -7.60 -4.33
N LYS A 112 12.89 -8.63 -3.50
CA LYS A 112 14.20 -9.04 -2.97
C LYS A 112 14.93 -10.03 -3.87
N GLN A 113 14.20 -10.82 -4.65
CA GLN A 113 14.77 -11.87 -5.51
C GLN A 113 15.19 -11.37 -6.89
N ASN A 114 14.59 -10.29 -7.39
CA ASN A 114 14.79 -9.80 -8.76
C ASN A 114 15.62 -8.53 -8.86
N SER A 115 16.81 -8.57 -8.32
CA SER A 115 17.79 -7.50 -8.46
C SER A 115 18.18 -7.21 -9.92
N LEU A 116 18.13 -8.20 -10.81
CA LEU A 116 18.47 -8.05 -12.23
C LEU A 116 17.41 -7.28 -13.03
N ASN A 117 16.15 -7.32 -12.61
CA ASN A 117 15.04 -6.62 -13.27
C ASN A 117 14.67 -5.30 -12.59
N GLY A 118 15.31 -4.92 -11.52
CA GLY A 118 15.05 -3.67 -10.78
C GLY A 118 15.26 -2.40 -11.61
N TYR A 119 15.92 -2.51 -12.74
CA TYR A 119 16.08 -1.40 -13.68
C TYR A 119 14.81 -1.05 -14.44
N MET A 120 13.82 -1.93 -14.49
CA MET A 120 12.68 -1.79 -15.39
C MET A 120 11.34 -1.60 -14.67
N ASN A 121 11.28 -1.57 -13.34
CA ASN A 121 9.94 -1.67 -12.78
C ASN A 121 9.66 -0.87 -11.51
N PRO A 122 9.23 0.40 -11.65
CA PRO A 122 8.61 1.16 -10.55
C PRO A 122 7.28 0.53 -10.08
N MET A 123 6.80 -0.52 -10.73
CA MET A 123 5.52 -1.18 -10.46
C MET A 123 5.61 -2.26 -9.39
N TYR A 124 6.80 -2.75 -9.04
CA TYR A 124 6.94 -3.77 -8.01
C TYR A 124 6.92 -3.13 -6.62
N PRO A 125 6.11 -3.64 -5.71
CA PRO A 125 6.15 -3.20 -4.33
C PRO A 125 7.56 -3.40 -3.76
N GLN A 126 8.14 -2.35 -3.22
CA GLN A 126 9.45 -2.44 -2.58
C GLN A 126 9.30 -2.84 -1.12
N SER A 127 10.20 -3.69 -0.65
CA SER A 127 10.30 -3.94 0.78
C SER A 127 10.85 -2.71 1.47
N HIS A 128 10.12 -2.20 2.45
CA HIS A 128 10.51 -1.03 3.22
C HIS A 128 9.93 -1.10 4.63
N TYR A 129 10.54 -0.39 5.54
CA TYR A 129 10.02 -0.16 6.89
C TYR A 129 10.50 1.18 7.42
N GLY A 130 9.72 1.77 8.30
CA GLY A 130 10.07 3.08 8.80
C GLY A 130 9.19 3.57 9.93
N VAL A 131 9.44 4.81 10.30
CA VAL A 131 8.67 5.55 11.28
C VAL A 131 8.38 6.95 10.75
N VAL A 132 7.15 7.38 10.91
CA VAL A 132 6.68 8.71 10.54
C VAL A 132 5.99 9.34 11.74
N MET A 133 6.32 10.59 11.98
CA MET A 133 5.62 11.46 12.89
C MET A 133 4.69 12.35 12.07
N GLU A 134 3.42 12.35 12.42
CA GLU A 134 2.36 13.10 11.75
C GLU A 134 1.93 14.23 12.69
N VAL A 135 2.14 15.48 12.25
CA VAL A 135 1.83 16.69 13.03
C VAL A 135 0.68 17.41 12.36
N LYS A 136 -0.48 17.38 12.98
CA LYS A 136 -1.64 18.15 12.54
C LYS A 136 -1.48 19.61 12.91
N ILE A 137 -1.35 20.48 11.92
CA ILE A 137 -1.25 21.95 12.11
C ILE A 137 -2.65 22.55 12.27
N ASN A 138 -3.58 22.12 11.42
CA ASN A 138 -5.00 22.49 11.45
C ASN A 138 -5.85 21.40 10.77
N ASP A 139 -7.15 21.64 10.61
CA ASP A 139 -8.05 20.65 10.00
C ASP A 139 -7.79 20.39 8.51
N TYR A 140 -6.99 21.23 7.87
CA TYR A 140 -6.68 21.15 6.44
C TYR A 140 -5.25 20.75 6.15
N LEU A 141 -4.35 20.92 7.11
CA LEU A 141 -2.92 20.72 6.90
C LEU A 141 -2.32 19.84 7.99
N GLU A 142 -1.63 18.81 7.54
CA GLU A 142 -0.80 17.92 8.33
C GLU A 142 0.60 17.87 7.73
N ILE A 143 1.62 17.81 8.54
CA ILE A 143 3.00 17.58 8.10
C ILE A 143 3.43 16.21 8.59
N GLN A 144 3.96 15.42 7.68
CA GLN A 144 4.54 14.12 7.97
C GLN A 144 6.05 14.22 7.82
N GLY A 145 6.75 13.82 8.86
CA GLY A 145 8.22 13.75 8.88
C GLY A 145 8.69 12.44 9.46
N GLY A 146 9.72 11.85 8.87
CA GLY A 146 10.21 10.58 9.34
C GLY A 146 11.37 10.04 8.55
N VAL A 147 11.63 8.76 8.76
CA VAL A 147 12.66 8.02 8.01
C VAL A 147 12.14 6.64 7.67
N GLU A 148 12.53 6.16 6.50
CA GLU A 148 12.31 4.78 6.09
C GLU A 148 13.60 4.14 5.62
N ARG A 149 13.68 2.84 5.75
CA ARG A 149 14.67 2.01 5.08
C ARG A 149 13.96 1.22 3.99
N ALA A 150 14.31 1.53 2.75
CA ALA A 150 13.79 0.86 1.58
C ALA A 150 14.86 -0.03 0.94
N TYR A 151 14.45 -1.20 0.49
CA TYR A 151 15.35 -2.10 -0.22
C TYR A 151 15.49 -1.66 -1.68
N ASN A 152 16.71 -1.22 -2.04
CA ASN A 152 17.02 -0.88 -3.42
C ASN A 152 17.47 -2.14 -4.17
N ALA A 153 16.56 -2.69 -5.00
CA ALA A 153 16.82 -3.92 -5.73
C ALA A 153 17.95 -3.79 -6.75
N SER A 154 18.14 -2.62 -7.36
CA SER A 154 19.22 -2.39 -8.34
C SER A 154 20.60 -2.35 -7.70
N LYS A 155 20.70 -1.91 -6.45
CA LYS A 155 21.96 -1.87 -5.68
C LYS A 155 22.09 -3.04 -4.70
N MET A 156 21.08 -3.89 -4.58
CA MET A 156 21.00 -5.01 -3.65
C MET A 156 21.26 -4.62 -2.19
N LYS A 157 20.85 -3.43 -1.77
CA LYS A 157 21.09 -2.92 -0.43
C LYS A 157 19.92 -2.13 0.11
N TRP A 158 19.87 -2.06 1.46
CA TRP A 158 18.94 -1.19 2.16
C TRP A 158 19.48 0.24 2.19
N GLU A 159 18.66 1.19 1.77
CA GLU A 159 18.97 2.61 1.79
C GLU A 159 18.04 3.33 2.77
N THR A 160 18.56 4.33 3.47
CA THR A 160 17.74 5.17 4.35
C THR A 160 17.29 6.39 3.57
N VAL A 161 15.98 6.61 3.56
CA VAL A 161 15.33 7.71 2.85
C VAL A 161 14.59 8.57 3.86
N PRO A 162 14.85 9.89 3.91
CA PRO A 162 14.04 10.79 4.72
C PRO A 162 12.66 10.97 4.10
N ILE A 163 11.63 11.01 4.96
CA ILE A 163 10.26 11.32 4.56
C ILE A 163 9.94 12.73 5.05
N LEU A 164 9.49 13.59 4.14
CA LEU A 164 8.92 14.89 4.48
C LEU A 164 7.80 15.17 3.48
N ALA A 165 6.57 15.16 3.96
CA ALA A 165 5.41 15.37 3.11
C ALA A 165 4.35 16.26 3.78
N PRO A 166 3.90 17.34 3.14
CA PRO A 166 2.68 18.02 3.53
C PRO A 166 1.47 17.21 3.06
N VAL A 167 0.48 17.02 3.91
CA VAL A 167 -0.79 16.38 3.61
C VAL A 167 -1.89 17.42 3.71
N ILE A 168 -2.59 17.65 2.61
CA ILE A 168 -3.69 18.61 2.54
C ILE A 168 -5.00 17.83 2.52
N HIS A 169 -5.84 18.04 3.54
CA HIS A 169 -7.17 17.48 3.64
C HIS A 169 -8.19 18.36 2.94
N LEU A 170 -8.62 17.97 1.76
CA LEU A 170 -9.68 18.69 1.03
C LEU A 170 -11.03 18.34 1.65
N ASN A 171 -11.60 19.26 2.43
CA ASN A 171 -12.90 19.09 3.04
C ASN A 171 -13.98 19.23 1.96
N ARG A 172 -14.50 18.11 1.49
CA ARG A 172 -15.64 18.11 0.56
C ARG A 172 -16.89 18.48 1.37
N LYS A 173 -17.25 19.78 1.41
CA LYS A 173 -18.55 20.20 1.93
C LYS A 173 -19.62 19.40 1.20
N LYS A 174 -20.32 18.52 1.94
CA LYS A 174 -21.57 17.93 1.45
C LYS A 174 -22.55 19.12 1.28
N LYS A 175 -22.91 19.42 0.04
CA LYS A 175 -24.13 20.16 -0.28
C LYS A 175 -25.33 19.27 -0.07
#